data_2e5a1b14a5546c9d0a4cd35894c59dc5
#
_entry.id   2e5a1b14a5546c9d0a4cd35894c59dc5
#
_cell.length_a   1.000
_cell.length_b   1.000
_cell.length_c   1.000
_cell.angle_alpha   90.00
_cell.angle_beta   90.00
_cell.angle_gamma   90.00
#
_symmetry.space_group_name_H-M   'P 1'
#
loop_
_entity.id
_entity.type
_entity.pdbx_description
1 polymer ?
#
loop_
_entity_poly.entity_id
_entity_poly.type
_entity_poly.pdbx_seq_one_letter_code
_entity_poly.pdbx_strand_id
1 'polypeptide(L)'
;MTNMKYDFDKVTPRRGTNSYKWDSTDDKKVLPMWVADMDFPTAPCIINALEKRVEHGIFGYTRVPEEYYDAVISWFSRRHHWKPRREWFIYTSGVVPALSAVIKALTNVGDKVLTLTPVYLSLIHISEPTRLALI
;
A
#
# COMPACT_ATOMS: atom_id res chain seq x y z
N MET A 1 -16.50 17.68 18.55
CA MET A 1 -16.06 16.60 17.65
C MET A 1 -17.17 15.57 17.63
N THR A 2 -17.91 15.50 16.56
CA THR A 2 -19.00 14.53 16.37
C THR A 2 -18.37 13.13 16.34
N ASN A 3 -18.77 12.30 17.27
CA ASN A 3 -18.36 10.91 17.37
C ASN A 3 -19.01 10.16 16.18
N MET A 4 -18.39 10.19 15.00
CA MET A 4 -18.87 9.44 13.86
C MET A 4 -18.70 7.96 14.16
N LYS A 5 -19.80 7.29 14.45
CA LYS A 5 -19.82 5.84 14.62
C LYS A 5 -19.79 5.21 13.22
N TYR A 6 -18.69 4.53 12.91
CA TYR A 6 -18.57 3.75 11.66
C TYR A 6 -19.46 2.51 11.77
N ASP A 7 -20.22 2.21 10.72
CA ASP A 7 -21.04 1.02 10.62
C ASP A 7 -20.27 -0.08 9.88
N PHE A 8 -19.70 -0.99 10.64
CA PHE A 8 -18.94 -2.14 10.09
C PHE A 8 -19.86 -3.34 9.80
N ASP A 9 -21.14 -3.30 10.18
CA ASP A 9 -22.09 -4.37 9.92
C ASP A 9 -22.78 -4.18 8.56
N LYS A 10 -22.69 -2.97 8.01
CA LYS A 10 -23.26 -2.66 6.69
C LYS A 10 -22.50 -3.37 5.58
N VAL A 11 -23.15 -4.32 4.93
CA VAL A 11 -22.60 -5.03 3.77
C VAL A 11 -22.49 -4.08 2.57
N THR A 12 -21.30 -3.92 2.04
CA THR A 12 -21.02 -3.15 0.83
C THR A 12 -20.89 -4.11 -0.35
N PRO A 13 -21.78 -4.08 -1.37
CA PRO A 13 -21.66 -4.93 -2.54
C PRO A 13 -20.36 -4.64 -3.31
N ARG A 14 -19.60 -5.69 -3.58
CA ARG A 14 -18.30 -5.60 -4.27
C ARG A 14 -18.27 -6.33 -5.62
N ARG A 15 -19.24 -7.22 -5.89
CA ARG A 15 -19.33 -7.91 -7.19
C ARG A 15 -19.82 -6.96 -8.29
N GLY A 16 -19.23 -7.09 -9.47
CA GLY A 16 -19.51 -6.23 -10.61
C GLY A 16 -18.91 -4.81 -10.49
N THR A 17 -17.94 -4.63 -9.61
CA THR A 17 -17.24 -3.34 -9.41
C THR A 17 -15.80 -3.37 -9.91
N ASN A 18 -15.41 -4.38 -10.68
CA ASN A 18 -14.04 -4.67 -11.08
C ASN A 18 -13.11 -4.95 -9.88
N SER A 19 -13.67 -5.44 -8.79
CA SER A 19 -12.88 -5.87 -7.64
C SER A 19 -12.13 -7.14 -7.96
N TYR A 20 -10.80 -7.09 -7.98
CA TYR A 20 -9.97 -8.27 -8.22
C TYR A 20 -10.26 -9.40 -7.21
N LYS A 21 -10.58 -9.05 -5.97
CA LYS A 21 -10.98 -10.00 -4.93
C LYS A 21 -12.31 -10.69 -5.23
N TRP A 22 -13.34 -9.91 -5.56
CA TRP A 22 -14.72 -10.39 -5.65
C TRP A 22 -15.11 -10.86 -7.05
N ASP A 23 -14.48 -10.33 -8.09
CA ASP A 23 -14.79 -10.62 -9.49
C ASP A 23 -13.79 -11.60 -10.13
N SER A 24 -12.90 -12.21 -9.31
CA SER A 24 -11.96 -13.25 -9.75
C SER A 24 -12.63 -14.62 -10.03
N THR A 25 -13.89 -14.80 -9.63
CA THR A 25 -14.68 -15.99 -9.87
C THR A 25 -16.14 -15.65 -10.12
N ASP A 26 -16.77 -16.34 -11.07
CA ASP A 26 -18.20 -16.20 -11.37
C ASP A 26 -19.08 -16.94 -10.37
N ASP A 27 -18.53 -17.88 -9.60
CA ASP A 27 -19.28 -18.61 -8.58
C ASP A 27 -19.61 -17.69 -7.39
N LYS A 28 -20.89 -17.31 -7.32
CA LYS A 28 -21.43 -16.43 -6.27
C LYS A 28 -21.43 -17.06 -4.87
N LYS A 29 -21.23 -18.36 -4.77
CA LYS A 29 -21.15 -19.08 -3.48
C LYS A 29 -19.77 -19.02 -2.86
N VAL A 30 -18.75 -18.70 -3.65
CA VAL A 30 -17.38 -18.57 -3.17
C VAL A 30 -17.22 -17.25 -2.40
N LEU A 31 -16.79 -17.36 -1.14
CA LEU A 31 -16.37 -16.23 -0.33
C LEU A 31 -14.86 -16.03 -0.50
N PRO A 32 -14.41 -14.96 -1.15
CA PRO A 32 -12.99 -14.74 -1.36
C PRO A 32 -12.31 -14.26 -0.06
N MET A 33 -11.28 -14.99 0.38
CA MET A 33 -10.52 -14.68 1.60
C MET A 33 -9.01 -14.68 1.37
N TRP A 34 -8.58 -14.61 0.11
CA TRP A 34 -7.18 -14.78 -0.29
C TRP A 34 -6.36 -13.48 -0.31
N VAL A 35 -7.01 -12.33 -0.34
CA VAL A 35 -6.37 -11.02 -0.34
C VAL A 35 -6.92 -10.15 0.78
N ALA A 36 -6.06 -9.32 1.35
CA ALA A 36 -6.34 -8.58 2.59
C ALA A 36 -7.00 -7.20 2.38
N ASP A 37 -7.52 -6.90 1.17
CA ASP A 37 -8.29 -5.68 0.99
C ASP A 37 -9.61 -5.75 1.76
N MET A 38 -9.91 -4.70 2.51
CA MET A 38 -11.10 -4.63 3.36
C MET A 38 -12.35 -4.32 2.54
N ASP A 39 -13.50 -4.84 3.00
CA ASP A 39 -14.79 -4.64 2.35
C ASP A 39 -15.62 -3.50 3.01
N PHE A 40 -14.96 -2.70 3.85
CA PHE A 40 -15.56 -1.54 4.48
C PHE A 40 -15.30 -0.27 3.65
N PRO A 41 -16.26 0.68 3.60
CA PRO A 41 -16.01 1.99 3.02
C PRO A 41 -14.84 2.70 3.70
N THR A 42 -14.07 3.43 2.91
CA THR A 42 -13.00 4.29 3.44
C THR A 42 -13.57 5.38 4.35
N ALA A 43 -12.80 5.80 5.34
CA ALA A 43 -13.20 6.84 6.27
C ALA A 43 -13.62 8.13 5.54
N PRO A 44 -14.71 8.79 5.94
CA PRO A 44 -15.24 9.99 5.25
C PRO A 44 -14.22 11.11 5.11
N CYS A 45 -13.33 11.29 6.08
CA CYS A 45 -12.26 12.31 5.99
C CYS A 45 -11.30 12.06 4.82
N ILE A 46 -11.04 10.80 4.48
CA ILE A 46 -10.20 10.42 3.33
C ILE A 46 -10.97 10.68 2.03
N ILE A 47 -12.25 10.27 1.98
CA ILE A 47 -13.12 10.51 0.81
C ILE A 47 -13.19 12.01 0.52
N ASN A 48 -13.51 12.83 1.52
CA ASN A 48 -13.59 14.28 1.37
C ASN A 48 -12.27 14.93 0.90
N ALA A 49 -11.12 14.39 1.34
CA ALA A 49 -9.81 14.88 0.88
C ALA A 49 -9.57 14.55 -0.60
N LEU A 50 -9.98 13.35 -1.03
CA LEU A 50 -9.89 12.92 -2.43
C LEU A 50 -10.86 13.73 -3.32
N GLU A 51 -12.09 13.94 -2.88
CA GLU A 51 -13.09 14.75 -3.60
C GLU A 51 -12.57 16.16 -3.86
N LYS A 52 -12.04 16.85 -2.85
CA LYS A 52 -11.42 18.16 -3.01
C LYS A 52 -10.29 18.17 -4.03
N ARG A 53 -9.50 17.08 -4.09
CA ARG A 53 -8.43 16.96 -5.09
C ARG A 53 -8.98 16.75 -6.49
N VAL A 54 -10.06 15.98 -6.63
CA VAL A 54 -10.75 15.76 -7.90
C VAL A 54 -11.42 17.05 -8.39
N GLU A 55 -12.09 17.80 -7.51
CA GLU A 55 -12.69 19.10 -7.83
C GLU A 55 -11.67 20.12 -8.34
N HIS A 56 -10.45 20.08 -7.84
CA HIS A 56 -9.36 20.93 -8.36
C HIS A 56 -9.04 20.65 -9.84
N GLY A 57 -9.22 19.42 -10.33
CA GLY A 57 -9.21 19.03 -11.74
C GLY A 57 -7.85 19.03 -12.45
N ILE A 58 -6.76 19.45 -11.81
CA ILE A 58 -5.43 19.47 -12.41
C ILE A 58 -4.56 18.38 -11.78
N PHE A 59 -4.20 17.36 -12.57
CA PHE A 59 -3.46 16.17 -12.15
C PHE A 59 -2.06 16.16 -12.81
N GLY A 60 -1.28 17.17 -12.51
CA GLY A 60 0.10 17.29 -13.00
C GLY A 60 1.11 16.66 -12.03
N TYR A 61 2.39 16.96 -12.21
CA TYR A 61 3.44 16.55 -11.29
C TYR A 61 3.19 17.14 -9.90
N THR A 62 3.18 16.28 -8.88
CA THR A 62 2.87 16.65 -7.51
C THR A 62 4.12 16.49 -6.63
N ARG A 63 4.41 17.51 -5.85
CA ARG A 63 5.42 17.44 -4.79
C ARG A 63 4.79 16.78 -3.56
N VAL A 64 5.53 15.91 -2.88
CA VAL A 64 5.12 15.39 -1.57
C VAL A 64 5.19 16.53 -0.54
N PRO A 65 4.08 16.91 0.11
CA PRO A 65 4.03 18.01 1.05
C PRO A 65 4.69 17.66 2.39
N GLU A 66 5.13 18.65 3.15
CA GLU A 66 5.76 18.41 4.47
C GLU A 66 4.79 17.76 5.47
N GLU A 67 3.51 18.08 5.39
CA GLU A 67 2.46 17.50 6.24
C GLU A 67 2.37 15.97 6.12
N TYR A 68 2.76 15.42 4.96
CA TYR A 68 2.85 13.97 4.78
C TYR A 68 3.92 13.37 5.70
N TYR A 69 5.10 13.96 5.73
CA TYR A 69 6.21 13.47 6.56
C TYR A 69 5.91 13.66 8.04
N ASP A 70 5.32 14.80 8.41
CA ASP A 70 4.90 15.06 9.79
C ASP A 70 3.86 14.05 10.26
N ALA A 71 2.90 13.69 9.42
CA ALA A 71 1.90 12.67 9.72
C ALA A 71 2.53 11.30 9.95
N VAL A 72 3.47 10.89 9.09
CA VAL A 72 4.17 9.60 9.21
C VAL A 72 5.06 9.58 10.46
N ILE A 73 5.86 10.63 10.70
CA ILE A 73 6.71 10.75 11.90
C ILE A 73 5.85 10.69 13.17
N SER A 74 4.75 11.43 13.20
CA SER A 74 3.81 11.43 14.31
C SER A 74 3.20 10.05 14.55
N TRP A 75 2.83 9.34 13.49
CA TRP A 75 2.33 7.97 13.60
C TRP A 75 3.34 7.03 14.24
N PHE A 76 4.55 6.97 13.71
CA PHE A 76 5.60 6.10 14.24
C PHE A 76 5.99 6.45 15.68
N SER A 77 6.07 7.75 16.00
CA SER A 77 6.36 8.19 17.35
C SER A 77 5.30 7.72 18.37
N ARG A 78 4.02 7.85 18.03
CA ARG A 78 2.92 7.50 18.94
C ARG A 78 2.66 6.01 19.03
N ARG A 79 2.82 5.27 17.93
CA ARG A 79 2.43 3.85 17.84
C ARG A 79 3.59 2.90 18.09
N HIS A 80 4.80 3.32 17.79
CA HIS A 80 5.99 2.46 17.83
C HIS A 80 7.12 3.04 18.69
N HIS A 81 6.89 4.18 19.36
CA HIS A 81 7.89 4.86 20.18
C HIS A 81 9.20 5.13 19.44
N TRP A 82 9.11 5.32 18.13
CA TRP A 82 10.22 5.60 17.23
C TRP A 82 9.95 6.89 16.45
N LYS A 83 10.90 7.83 16.54
CA LYS A 83 10.81 9.12 15.84
C LYS A 83 11.81 9.15 14.69
N PRO A 84 11.43 8.73 13.48
CA PRO A 84 12.31 8.81 12.31
C PRO A 84 12.60 10.27 11.96
N ARG A 85 13.80 10.51 11.42
CA ARG A 85 14.17 11.86 10.96
C ARG A 85 13.68 12.07 9.53
N ARG A 86 13.34 13.32 9.21
CA ARG A 86 12.80 13.71 7.90
C ARG A 86 13.67 13.27 6.73
N GLU A 87 14.99 13.41 6.87
CA GLU A 87 15.97 13.06 5.85
C GLU A 87 16.13 11.56 5.59
N TRP A 88 15.52 10.70 6.40
CA TRP A 88 15.52 9.25 6.20
C TRP A 88 14.42 8.77 5.25
N PHE A 89 13.49 9.65 4.87
CA PHE A 89 12.37 9.26 4.02
C PHE A 89 12.74 9.31 2.55
N ILE A 90 12.57 8.18 1.89
CA ILE A 90 12.61 8.05 0.44
C ILE A 90 11.22 7.62 -0.01
N TYR A 91 10.56 8.47 -0.79
CA TYR A 91 9.24 8.15 -1.32
C TYR A 91 9.33 7.19 -2.50
N THR A 92 8.51 6.15 -2.48
CA THR A 92 8.40 5.16 -3.56
C THR A 92 6.93 4.88 -3.88
N SER A 93 6.66 4.36 -5.07
CA SER A 93 5.30 4.04 -5.52
C SER A 93 4.70 2.79 -4.86
N GLY A 94 5.43 2.10 -4.00
CA GLY A 94 4.95 0.93 -3.27
C GLY A 94 6.07 0.08 -2.70
N VAL A 95 5.71 -0.93 -1.89
CA VAL A 95 6.66 -1.78 -1.17
C VAL A 95 7.50 -2.65 -2.14
N VAL A 96 6.88 -3.25 -3.15
CA VAL A 96 7.61 -4.12 -4.11
C VAL A 96 8.66 -3.34 -4.90
N PRO A 97 8.35 -2.16 -5.51
CA PRO A 97 9.36 -1.31 -6.12
C PRO A 97 10.45 -0.85 -5.14
N ALA A 98 10.08 -0.54 -3.89
CA ALA A 98 11.05 -0.14 -2.87
C ALA A 98 12.05 -1.26 -2.58
N LEU A 99 11.58 -2.48 -2.34
CA LEU A 99 12.45 -3.64 -2.08
C LEU A 99 13.36 -3.94 -3.27
N SER A 100 12.82 -3.90 -4.50
CA SER A 100 13.63 -4.07 -5.71
C SER A 100 14.73 -3.02 -5.81
N ALA A 101 14.42 -1.76 -5.53
CA ALA A 101 15.40 -0.67 -5.54
C ALA A 101 16.49 -0.87 -4.47
N VAL A 102 16.10 -1.27 -3.25
CA VAL A 102 17.03 -1.52 -2.14
C VAL A 102 17.99 -2.67 -2.48
N ILE A 103 17.46 -3.79 -2.98
CA ILE A 103 18.30 -4.93 -3.39
C ILE A 103 19.30 -4.48 -4.45
N LYS A 104 18.84 -3.83 -5.52
CA LYS A 104 19.73 -3.35 -6.59
C LYS A 104 20.78 -2.35 -6.12
N ALA A 105 20.47 -1.53 -5.11
CA ALA A 105 21.38 -0.51 -4.60
C ALA A 105 22.43 -1.07 -3.63
N LEU A 106 22.12 -2.16 -2.92
CA LEU A 106 22.95 -2.67 -1.82
C LEU A 106 23.63 -4.02 -2.12
N THR A 107 23.34 -4.66 -3.27
CA THR A 107 23.91 -5.95 -3.64
C THR A 107 24.56 -5.91 -5.01
N ASN A 108 25.56 -6.79 -5.20
CA ASN A 108 26.20 -7.06 -6.48
C ASN A 108 25.68 -8.38 -7.07
N VAL A 109 26.00 -8.63 -8.33
CA VAL A 109 25.68 -9.91 -8.98
C VAL A 109 26.39 -11.06 -8.25
N GLY A 110 25.61 -12.05 -7.81
CA GLY A 110 26.11 -13.19 -7.03
C GLY A 110 25.94 -13.06 -5.51
N ASP A 111 25.59 -11.89 -4.99
CA ASP A 111 25.27 -11.72 -3.57
C ASP A 111 23.98 -12.47 -3.22
N LYS A 112 23.90 -12.91 -1.97
CA LYS A 112 22.74 -13.64 -1.45
C LYS A 112 21.85 -12.73 -0.62
N VAL A 113 20.54 -12.87 -0.81
CA VAL A 113 19.52 -12.16 -0.01
C VAL A 113 18.81 -13.17 0.89
N LEU A 114 18.82 -12.90 2.20
CA LEU A 114 18.08 -13.72 3.18
C LEU A 114 16.62 -13.26 3.23
N THR A 115 15.70 -14.20 3.04
CA THR A 115 14.27 -13.98 3.22
C THR A 115 13.67 -15.02 4.15
N LEU A 116 12.65 -14.62 4.92
CA LEU A 116 11.89 -15.52 5.80
C LEU A 116 10.74 -16.12 5.03
N THR A 117 10.55 -17.43 5.12
CA THR A 117 9.43 -18.14 4.50
C THR A 117 8.46 -18.69 5.55
N PRO A 118 7.14 -18.74 5.28
CA PRO A 118 6.47 -18.34 4.02
C PRO A 118 6.40 -16.81 3.87
N VAL A 119 6.54 -16.32 2.63
CA VAL A 119 6.54 -14.90 2.30
C VAL A 119 5.71 -14.65 1.03
N TYR A 120 5.29 -13.41 0.82
CA TYR A 120 4.57 -13.01 -0.39
C TYR A 120 5.41 -13.31 -1.65
N LEU A 121 4.80 -13.97 -2.64
CA LEU A 121 5.49 -14.57 -3.79
C LEU A 121 6.41 -13.60 -4.54
N SER A 122 6.01 -12.34 -4.71
CA SER A 122 6.83 -11.36 -5.41
C SER A 122 8.18 -11.09 -4.71
N LEU A 123 8.27 -11.27 -3.40
CA LEU A 123 9.52 -11.05 -2.65
C LEU A 123 10.56 -12.12 -2.96
N ILE A 124 10.14 -13.35 -3.27
CA ILE A 124 11.06 -14.41 -3.72
C ILE A 124 11.62 -14.04 -5.10
N HIS A 125 10.76 -13.59 -6.01
CA HIS A 125 11.18 -13.30 -7.39
C HIS A 125 12.09 -12.10 -7.52
N ILE A 126 11.93 -11.05 -6.72
CA ILE A 126 12.81 -9.87 -6.78
C ILE A 126 14.19 -10.11 -6.16
N SER A 127 14.37 -11.16 -5.39
CA SER A 127 15.67 -11.56 -4.81
C SER A 127 16.46 -12.53 -5.68
N GLU A 128 15.87 -13.06 -6.77
CA GLU A 128 16.57 -13.94 -7.71
C GLU A 128 17.33 -13.14 -8.78
N PRO A 129 18.69 -13.16 -8.81
CA PRO A 129 19.47 -12.29 -9.71
C PRO A 129 19.22 -12.56 -11.20
N THR A 130 18.83 -13.78 -11.57
CA THR A 130 18.59 -14.18 -12.96
C THR A 130 17.31 -13.58 -13.55
N ARG A 131 16.32 -13.21 -12.73
CA ARG A 131 15.05 -12.61 -13.20
C ARG A 131 15.07 -11.10 -13.26
N LEU A 132 15.96 -10.44 -12.55
CA LEU A 132 16.13 -8.98 -12.60
C LEU A 132 16.71 -8.49 -13.93
N ALA A 133 17.25 -9.38 -14.76
CA ALA A 133 17.73 -9.07 -16.11
C ALA A 133 16.64 -9.05 -17.19
N LEU A 134 15.40 -9.39 -16.85
CA LEU A 134 14.26 -9.54 -17.78
C LEU A 134 13.13 -8.54 -17.56
N ILE A 135 13.32 -7.52 -16.73
CA ILE A 135 12.32 -6.45 -16.50
C ILE A 135 12.84 -5.12 -17.03
#